data_98d92f07e33ee6dd0e6649b78181020f
#
_entry.id   98d92f07e33ee6dd0e6649b78181020f
#
_cell.length_a   1.000
_cell.length_b   1.000
_cell.length_c   1.000
_cell.angle_alpha   90.00
_cell.angle_beta   90.00
_cell.angle_gamma   90.00
#
_symmetry.space_group_name_H-M   'P 1'
#
loop_
_entity.id
_entity.type
_entity.pdbx_description
1 polymer ?
#
loop_
_entity_poly.entity_id
_entity_poly.type
_entity_poly.pdbx_seq_one_letter_code
_entity_poly.pdbx_strand_id
1 'polypeptide(L)'
;MDIIKQIYNKEYYNNKKILITGGTGTLGNILIDFFLNETTVTKVCIFSRDEFKQHNMKLKYKNYKNYENLRFYIGDIRDAERIKYACKDIDIVFHTAALKQVDAIEYNPMEAIKTNIIGTQNVIMACIDNNVDQLIGIS
;
A
#
# COMPACT_ATOMS: atom_id res chain seq x y z
N MET A 1 -16.02 18.82 2.32
CA MET A 1 -14.84 18.68 3.20
C MET A 1 -13.59 18.63 2.32
N ASP A 2 -12.56 19.35 2.72
CA ASP A 2 -11.26 19.30 2.05
C ASP A 2 -10.70 17.87 2.16
N ILE A 3 -10.30 17.29 1.04
CA ILE A 3 -9.74 15.93 0.96
C ILE A 3 -8.50 15.80 1.86
N ILE A 4 -7.65 16.83 1.91
CA ILE A 4 -6.45 16.82 2.76
C ILE A 4 -6.82 16.70 4.23
N LYS A 5 -7.80 17.45 4.68
CA LYS A 5 -8.30 17.37 6.07
C LYS A 5 -8.89 15.99 6.36
N GLN A 6 -9.58 15.39 5.39
CA GLN A 6 -10.14 14.06 5.53
C GLN A 6 -9.05 13.00 5.73
N ILE A 7 -7.96 13.08 4.93
CA ILE A 7 -6.83 12.13 5.03
C ILE A 7 -6.16 12.18 6.41
N TYR A 8 -6.05 13.38 6.99
CA TYR A 8 -5.44 13.55 8.32
C TYR A 8 -6.40 13.33 9.49
N ASN A 9 -7.68 13.12 9.21
CA ASN A 9 -8.66 12.86 10.26
C ASN A 9 -8.58 11.39 10.71
N LYS A 10 -8.11 11.18 11.93
CA LYS A 10 -7.99 9.82 12.50
C LYS A 10 -9.31 9.06 12.48
N GLU A 11 -10.41 9.73 12.76
CA GLU A 11 -11.74 9.10 12.82
C GLU A 11 -12.22 8.60 11.46
N TYR A 12 -11.73 9.20 10.36
CA TYR A 12 -12.04 8.76 9.01
C TYR A 12 -11.66 7.30 8.79
N TYR A 13 -10.61 6.83 9.47
CA TYR A 13 -10.11 5.47 9.30
C TYR A 13 -10.72 4.46 10.27
N ASN A 14 -11.69 4.87 11.11
CA ASN A 14 -12.32 3.95 12.03
C ASN A 14 -12.96 2.77 11.31
N ASN A 15 -12.58 1.56 11.70
CA ASN A 15 -13.07 0.30 11.16
C ASN A 15 -12.77 0.10 9.66
N LYS A 16 -11.84 0.86 9.11
CA LYS A 16 -11.45 0.74 7.70
C LYS A 16 -10.38 -0.34 7.50
N LYS A 17 -10.35 -0.85 6.28
CA LYS A 17 -9.34 -1.81 5.81
C LYS A 17 -8.49 -1.13 4.76
N ILE A 18 -7.19 -1.12 4.98
CA ILE A 18 -6.22 -0.34 4.21
C ILE A 18 -5.26 -1.29 3.47
N LEU A 19 -4.97 -1.00 2.22
CA LEU A 19 -3.89 -1.64 1.46
C LEU A 19 -2.86 -0.58 1.10
N ILE A 20 -1.59 -0.90 1.31
CA ILE A 20 -0.46 -0.03 0.95
C ILE A 20 0.40 -0.79 -0.05
N THR A 21 0.46 -0.33 -1.29
CA THR A 21 1.37 -0.87 -2.28
C THR A 21 2.73 -0.23 -2.12
N GLY A 22 3.80 -1.01 -2.23
CA GLY A 22 5.15 -0.51 -1.98
C GLY A 22 5.40 -0.16 -0.51
N GLY A 23 4.66 -0.78 0.39
CA GLY A 23 4.62 -0.41 1.80
C GLY A 23 5.87 -0.71 2.61
N THR A 24 6.91 -1.30 2.00
CA THR A 24 8.16 -1.59 2.71
C THR A 24 9.15 -0.42 2.71
N GLY A 25 8.83 0.67 2.02
CA GLY A 25 9.65 1.88 1.98
C GLY A 25 9.40 2.81 3.18
N THR A 26 10.05 3.98 3.15
CA THR A 26 9.95 4.99 4.21
C THR A 26 8.51 5.43 4.45
N LEU A 27 7.78 5.74 3.37
CA LEU A 27 6.40 6.20 3.49
C LEU A 27 5.49 5.11 4.04
N GLY A 28 5.70 3.85 3.61
CA GLY A 28 4.94 2.72 4.14
C GLY A 28 5.11 2.56 5.63
N ASN A 29 6.34 2.72 6.14
CA ASN A 29 6.60 2.68 7.58
C ASN A 29 5.89 3.80 8.32
N ILE A 30 5.90 5.02 7.78
CA ILE A 30 5.18 6.16 8.39
C ILE A 30 3.68 5.88 8.46
N LEU A 31 3.11 5.35 7.36
CA LEU A 31 1.69 5.03 7.31
C LEU A 31 1.32 3.91 8.30
N ILE A 32 2.15 2.87 8.42
CA ILE A 32 1.91 1.79 9.38
C ILE A 32 1.92 2.33 10.81
N ASP A 33 2.93 3.14 11.17
CA ASP A 33 2.99 3.76 12.49
C ASP A 33 1.72 4.56 12.78
N PHE A 34 1.28 5.36 11.83
CA PHE A 34 0.06 6.15 11.97
C PHE A 34 -1.17 5.26 12.15
N PHE A 35 -1.37 4.28 11.27
CA PHE A 35 -2.57 3.45 11.32
C PHE A 35 -2.64 2.58 12.58
N LEU A 36 -1.52 2.00 12.99
CA LEU A 36 -1.52 1.12 14.16
C LEU A 36 -1.62 1.89 15.49
N ASN A 37 -1.01 3.06 15.57
CA ASN A 37 -0.94 3.82 16.83
C ASN A 37 -2.04 4.87 16.98
N GLU A 38 -2.51 5.43 15.88
CA GLU A 38 -3.33 6.64 15.91
C GLU A 38 -4.77 6.41 15.45
N THR A 39 -5.09 5.23 14.92
CA THR A 39 -6.42 4.95 14.35
C THR A 39 -6.97 3.63 14.83
N THR A 40 -8.24 3.37 14.51
CA THR A 40 -8.90 2.11 14.80
C THR A 40 -9.17 1.31 13.52
N VAL A 41 -8.21 1.31 12.60
CA VAL A 41 -8.29 0.45 11.41
C VAL A 41 -8.39 -1.01 11.82
N THR A 42 -9.13 -1.81 11.06
CA THR A 42 -9.26 -3.24 11.34
C THR A 42 -8.28 -4.10 10.54
N LYS A 43 -7.68 -3.53 9.50
CA LYS A 43 -6.69 -4.24 8.68
C LYS A 43 -5.78 -3.23 7.98
N VAL A 44 -4.48 -3.47 8.06
CA VAL A 44 -3.47 -2.78 7.25
C VAL A 44 -2.70 -3.86 6.50
N CYS A 45 -2.80 -3.86 5.19
CA CYS A 45 -2.14 -4.84 4.34
C CYS A 45 -1.00 -4.19 3.56
N ILE A 46 0.18 -4.78 3.64
CA ILE A 46 1.37 -4.34 2.91
C ILE A 46 1.54 -5.24 1.69
N PHE A 47 1.56 -4.64 0.51
CA PHE A 47 1.77 -5.32 -0.75
C PHE A 47 3.08 -4.87 -1.36
N SER A 48 4.05 -5.77 -1.49
CA SER A 48 5.35 -5.45 -2.05
C SER A 48 6.03 -6.69 -2.62
N ARG A 49 7.06 -6.48 -3.42
CA ARG A 49 7.84 -7.57 -4.02
C ARG A 49 8.93 -8.11 -3.10
N ASP A 50 9.33 -7.34 -2.09
CA ASP A 50 10.53 -7.63 -1.31
C ASP A 50 10.19 -8.41 -0.04
N GLU A 51 10.37 -9.72 -0.12
CA GLU A 51 10.12 -10.63 0.99
C GLU A 51 11.02 -10.34 2.19
N PHE A 52 12.29 -9.98 1.94
CA PHE A 52 13.24 -9.68 3.01
C PHE A 52 12.83 -8.44 3.81
N LYS A 53 12.45 -7.37 3.11
CA LYS A 53 11.96 -6.16 3.77
C LYS A 53 10.67 -6.42 4.54
N GLN A 54 9.77 -7.24 4.02
CA GLN A 54 8.55 -7.61 4.75
C GLN A 54 8.87 -8.40 6.01
N HIS A 55 9.84 -9.30 5.95
CA HIS A 55 10.28 -10.06 7.12
C HIS A 55 10.80 -9.11 8.21
N ASN A 56 11.64 -8.14 7.84
CA ASN A 56 12.17 -7.16 8.78
C ASN A 56 11.06 -6.29 9.37
N MET A 57 10.04 -5.94 8.60
CA MET A 57 8.89 -5.21 9.10
C MET A 57 8.10 -6.02 10.12
N LYS A 58 7.92 -7.31 9.90
CA LYS A 58 7.27 -8.19 10.89
C LYS A 58 8.00 -8.15 12.21
N LEU A 59 9.34 -8.20 12.20
CA LEU A 59 10.15 -8.12 13.41
C LEU A 59 10.04 -6.75 14.07
N LYS A 60 10.03 -5.68 13.28
CA LYS A 60 9.95 -4.31 13.78
C LYS A 60 8.62 -4.03 14.49
N TYR A 61 7.51 -4.51 13.94
CA TYR A 61 6.17 -4.16 14.42
C TYR A 61 5.54 -5.20 15.35
N LYS A 62 6.17 -6.34 15.58
CA LYS A 62 5.53 -7.45 16.31
C LYS A 62 5.08 -7.10 17.72
N ASN A 63 5.71 -6.12 18.36
CA ASN A 63 5.36 -5.67 19.71
C ASN A 63 4.45 -4.43 19.72
N TYR A 64 4.04 -3.95 18.54
CA TYR A 64 3.12 -2.83 18.45
C TYR A 64 1.72 -3.24 18.88
N LYS A 65 1.01 -2.32 19.55
CA LYS A 65 -0.42 -2.46 19.75
C LYS A 65 -1.10 -2.62 18.39
N ASN A 66 -2.06 -3.54 18.30
CA ASN A 66 -2.80 -3.83 17.08
C ASN A 66 -1.96 -4.46 15.96
N TYR A 67 -0.81 -5.04 16.28
CA TYR A 67 -0.01 -5.77 15.29
C TYR A 67 -0.83 -6.86 14.59
N GLU A 68 -1.78 -7.48 15.27
CA GLU A 68 -2.67 -8.50 14.69
C GLU A 68 -3.49 -7.99 13.50
N ASN A 69 -3.62 -6.67 13.33
CA ASN A 69 -4.32 -6.06 12.20
C ASN A 69 -3.40 -5.85 10.99
N LEU A 70 -2.10 -6.06 11.14
CA LEU A 70 -1.12 -5.91 10.06
C LEU A 70 -1.00 -7.22 9.28
N ARG A 71 -1.08 -7.12 7.95
CA ARG A 71 -0.97 -8.25 7.02
C ARG A 71 0.07 -7.97 5.96
N PHE A 72 0.68 -9.03 5.43
CA PHE A 72 1.72 -8.92 4.42
C PHE A 72 1.39 -9.80 3.23
N TYR A 73 1.41 -9.20 2.04
CA TYR A 73 1.25 -9.88 0.76
C TYR A 73 2.49 -9.67 -0.09
N ILE A 74 3.09 -10.76 -0.56
CA ILE A 74 4.16 -10.71 -1.54
C ILE A 74 3.52 -10.65 -2.93
N GLY A 75 3.85 -9.64 -3.70
CA GLY A 75 3.34 -9.52 -5.06
C GLY A 75 3.92 -8.32 -5.79
N ASP A 76 3.71 -8.33 -7.10
CA ASP A 76 4.14 -7.27 -8.02
C ASP A 76 2.90 -6.61 -8.59
N ILE A 77 2.84 -5.28 -8.58
CA ILE A 77 1.70 -4.54 -9.16
C ILE A 77 1.55 -4.78 -10.66
N ARG A 78 2.58 -5.28 -11.35
CA ARG A 78 2.48 -5.67 -12.75
C ARG A 78 1.69 -6.97 -12.94
N ASP A 79 1.47 -7.73 -11.89
CA ASP A 79 0.62 -8.92 -11.89
C ASP A 79 -0.81 -8.51 -11.54
N ALA A 80 -1.64 -8.35 -12.58
CA ALA A 80 -3.02 -7.86 -12.44
C ALA A 80 -3.88 -8.73 -11.53
N GLU A 81 -3.75 -10.04 -11.62
CA GLU A 81 -4.55 -10.97 -10.80
C GLU A 81 -4.14 -10.90 -9.34
N ARG A 82 -2.84 -10.76 -9.08
CA ARG A 82 -2.33 -10.71 -7.71
C ARG A 82 -2.80 -9.46 -6.98
N ILE A 83 -2.70 -8.28 -7.63
CA ILE A 83 -3.16 -7.03 -7.02
C ILE A 83 -4.69 -7.01 -6.88
N LYS A 84 -5.41 -7.58 -7.83
CA LYS A 84 -6.86 -7.70 -7.73
C LYS A 84 -7.27 -8.51 -6.50
N TYR A 85 -6.60 -9.63 -6.27
CA TYR A 85 -6.85 -10.45 -5.08
C TYR A 85 -6.53 -9.68 -3.79
N ALA A 86 -5.42 -8.95 -3.76
CA ALA A 86 -5.02 -8.19 -2.57
C ALA A 86 -5.99 -7.06 -2.23
N CYS A 87 -6.70 -6.51 -3.22
CA CYS A 87 -7.68 -5.45 -3.00
C CYS A 87 -9.05 -5.95 -2.54
N LYS A 88 -9.23 -7.25 -2.42
CA LYS A 88 -10.50 -7.82 -1.96
C LYS A 88 -10.81 -7.36 -0.54
N ASP A 89 -12.01 -6.83 -0.33
CA ASP A 89 -12.48 -6.32 0.97
C ASP A 89 -11.64 -5.16 1.53
N ILE A 90 -11.00 -4.40 0.66
CA ILE A 90 -10.24 -3.21 1.04
C ILE A 90 -11.07 -1.96 0.82
N ASP A 91 -11.05 -1.03 1.77
CA ASP A 91 -11.76 0.24 1.69
C ASP A 91 -10.93 1.34 1.05
N ILE A 92 -9.64 1.43 1.39
CA ILE A 92 -8.76 2.49 0.94
C ILE A 92 -7.42 1.89 0.49
N VAL A 93 -6.93 2.31 -0.68
CA VAL A 93 -5.62 1.91 -1.20
C VAL A 93 -4.69 3.13 -1.24
N PHE A 94 -3.53 3.01 -0.61
CA PHE A 94 -2.42 3.95 -0.76
C PHE A 94 -1.42 3.34 -1.75
N HIS A 95 -1.32 3.94 -2.92
CA HIS A 95 -0.43 3.45 -3.97
C HIS A 95 0.90 4.20 -3.93
N THR A 96 1.92 3.54 -3.38
CA THR A 96 3.27 4.09 -3.26
C THR A 96 4.31 3.28 -4.05
N ALA A 97 3.88 2.21 -4.72
CA ALA A 97 4.76 1.29 -5.43
C ALA A 97 5.17 1.84 -6.79
N ALA A 98 6.16 2.70 -6.82
CA ALA A 98 6.77 3.17 -8.06
C ALA A 98 8.27 2.83 -8.05
N LEU A 99 8.85 2.59 -9.23
CA LEU A 99 10.28 2.39 -9.36
C LEU A 99 10.97 3.74 -9.20
N LYS A 100 11.67 3.93 -8.07
CA LYS A 100 12.29 5.21 -7.70
C LYS A 100 13.82 5.15 -7.62
N GLN A 101 14.41 4.01 -7.90
CA GLN A 101 15.87 3.89 -7.91
C GLN A 101 16.41 4.56 -9.17
N VAL A 102 17.17 5.64 -8.98
CA VAL A 102 17.72 6.44 -10.07
C VAL A 102 18.55 5.58 -11.02
N ASP A 103 19.40 4.71 -10.49
CA ASP A 103 20.22 3.82 -11.32
C ASP A 103 19.37 2.89 -12.19
N ALA A 104 18.31 2.32 -11.61
CA ALA A 104 17.40 1.45 -12.36
C ALA A 104 16.67 2.22 -13.46
N ILE A 105 16.28 3.47 -13.20
CA ILE A 105 15.63 4.33 -14.19
C ILE A 105 16.61 4.67 -15.33
N GLU A 106 17.85 4.98 -15.01
CA GLU A 106 18.87 5.33 -16.00
C GLU A 106 19.23 4.16 -16.91
N TYR A 107 19.42 2.95 -16.34
CA TYR A 107 19.80 1.77 -17.11
C TYR A 107 18.62 1.03 -17.73
N ASN A 108 17.43 1.13 -17.15
CA ASN A 108 16.24 0.42 -17.60
C ASN A 108 15.02 1.32 -17.67
N PRO A 109 15.01 2.36 -18.53
CA PRO A 109 13.89 3.30 -18.60
C PRO A 109 12.57 2.64 -18.99
N MET A 110 12.60 1.63 -19.86
CA MET A 110 11.39 0.91 -20.26
C MET A 110 10.80 0.12 -19.11
N GLU A 111 11.61 -0.42 -18.22
CA GLU A 111 11.15 -1.12 -17.02
C GLU A 111 10.47 -0.17 -16.05
N ALA A 112 11.00 1.05 -15.89
CA ALA A 112 10.38 2.09 -15.09
C ALA A 112 9.01 2.48 -15.65
N ILE A 113 8.90 2.63 -16.97
CA ILE A 113 7.65 2.95 -17.66
C ILE A 113 6.62 1.82 -17.41
N LYS A 114 7.02 0.58 -17.59
CA LYS A 114 6.15 -0.59 -17.36
C LYS A 114 5.63 -0.61 -15.93
N THR A 115 6.52 -0.46 -14.95
CA THR A 115 6.13 -0.49 -13.54
C THR A 115 5.16 0.65 -13.21
N ASN A 116 5.46 1.86 -13.68
CA ASN A 116 4.65 3.03 -13.34
C ASN A 116 3.33 3.07 -14.11
N ILE A 117 3.31 2.71 -15.39
CA ILE A 117 2.10 2.78 -16.22
C ILE A 117 1.24 1.53 -16.04
N ILE A 118 1.80 0.36 -16.30
CA ILE A 118 1.06 -0.90 -16.25
C ILE A 118 0.66 -1.22 -14.80
N GLY A 119 1.59 -1.03 -13.86
CA GLY A 119 1.33 -1.27 -12.45
C GLY A 119 0.23 -0.36 -11.92
N THR A 120 0.28 0.93 -12.22
CA THR A 120 -0.76 1.88 -11.81
C THR A 120 -2.11 1.55 -12.43
N GLN A 121 -2.13 1.17 -13.72
CA GLN A 121 -3.36 0.72 -14.37
C GLN A 121 -3.94 -0.49 -13.65
N ASN A 122 -3.11 -1.48 -13.32
CA ASN A 122 -3.58 -2.66 -12.60
C ASN A 122 -4.14 -2.33 -11.21
N VAL A 123 -3.52 -1.39 -10.51
CA VAL A 123 -4.02 -0.92 -9.20
C VAL A 123 -5.39 -0.25 -9.35
N ILE A 124 -5.53 0.63 -10.34
CA ILE A 124 -6.81 1.31 -10.60
C ILE A 124 -7.90 0.29 -10.93
N MET A 125 -7.62 -0.66 -11.82
CA MET A 125 -8.58 -1.69 -12.21
C MET A 125 -8.96 -2.59 -11.02
N ALA A 126 -7.98 -2.95 -10.20
CA ALA A 126 -8.21 -3.74 -9.00
C ALA A 126 -9.13 -3.02 -8.01
N CYS A 127 -8.94 -1.71 -7.86
CA CYS A 127 -9.81 -0.89 -7.01
C CYS A 127 -11.24 -0.83 -7.55
N ILE A 128 -11.40 -0.65 -8.86
CA ILE A 128 -12.73 -0.61 -9.50
C ILE A 128 -13.42 -1.97 -9.33
N ASP A 129 -12.72 -3.06 -9.62
CA ASP A 129 -13.30 -4.40 -9.58
C ASP A 129 -13.72 -4.83 -8.16
N ASN A 130 -13.07 -4.29 -7.15
CA ASN A 130 -13.35 -4.61 -5.74
C ASN A 130 -14.17 -3.54 -5.02
N ASN A 131 -14.66 -2.52 -5.71
CA ASN A 131 -15.43 -1.42 -5.12
C ASN A 131 -14.69 -0.72 -3.99
N VAL A 132 -13.38 -0.51 -4.15
CA VAL A 132 -12.58 0.24 -3.19
C VAL A 132 -13.09 1.68 -3.15
N ASP A 133 -13.33 2.22 -1.95
CA ASP A 133 -13.93 3.54 -1.78
C ASP A 133 -13.00 4.66 -2.22
N GLN A 134 -11.70 4.51 -1.99
CA GLN A 134 -10.74 5.58 -2.26
C GLN A 134 -9.37 5.01 -2.64
N LEU A 135 -8.79 5.57 -3.69
CA LEU A 135 -7.40 5.30 -4.09
C LEU A 135 -6.61 6.60 -3.98
N ILE A 136 -5.54 6.55 -3.19
CA ILE A 136 -4.64 7.68 -2.98
C ILE A 136 -3.29 7.33 -3.61
N GLY A 137 -2.96 8.01 -4.69
CA GLY A 137 -1.66 7.83 -5.35
C GLY A 137 -0.66 8.85 -4.81
N ILE A 138 0.56 8.39 -4.59
CA ILE A 138 1.66 9.22 -4.09
C ILE A 138 2.81 9.12 -5.07
N SER A 139 3.19 10.26 -5.61
CA SER A 139 4.28 10.38 -6.58
C SER A 139 5.53 11.00 -5.97
#